data_29704b1f1ddc64c7e466e0b0dd46767a
#
_entry.id   29704b1f1ddc64c7e466e0b0dd46767a
#
_cell.length_a   1.000
_cell.length_b   1.000
_cell.length_c   1.000
_cell.angle_alpha   90.00
_cell.angle_beta   90.00
_cell.angle_gamma   90.00
#
_symmetry.space_group_name_H-M   'P 1'
#
loop_
_entity.id
_entity.type
_entity.pdbx_description
1 polymer ?
#
loop_
_entity_poly.entity_id
_entity_poly.type
_entity_poly.pdbx_seq_one_letter_code
_entity_poly.pdbx_strand_id
1 'polypeptide(L)'
;MDPFRDFARSAAPTLGVEWEICLVDPETRDLVPRAAEVIEEVQKRNPDVHLEPEFLQNTIELVTPICTNTREAVDALHRDLKAIKEVADEKNLRLWASGGHPFSDFRTNPLSPKNTYQEIADRTQYWGQHMLLWGIHCHIGISHEDKVWPIINAVMTKYPHLLAISASSPGWDGIDTGYASNRTMLYQQLPTAGMPYQFQDWDEWVAFMRDQQTSGVINHTGSMHFDVRPAAKWGTIEVRISDATSNLRELAAVVALTHCLVVHYDRMLDRGESLPTLQQWHVAENKWRGARYGMDALVITSRDTDEDWIKHELQLLIDELTPTAQDLCLLYTSPSPRDATL
;
A
#
# COMPACT_ATOMS: atom_id res chain seq x y z
N MET A 1 2.85 -20.46 -23.10
CA MET A 1 3.67 -19.50 -22.33
C MET A 1 3.32 -19.66 -20.88
N ASP A 2 4.29 -19.58 -20.01
CA ASP A 2 4.09 -19.66 -18.56
C ASP A 2 3.66 -18.28 -18.03
N PRO A 3 2.44 -18.14 -17.53
CA PRO A 3 1.90 -16.83 -17.12
C PRO A 3 2.63 -16.19 -15.92
N PHE A 4 3.47 -16.97 -15.23
CA PHE A 4 4.24 -16.48 -14.08
C PHE A 4 5.64 -16.00 -14.45
N ARG A 5 6.13 -16.33 -15.66
CA ARG A 5 7.49 -16.00 -16.11
C ARG A 5 7.59 -14.61 -16.72
N ASP A 6 6.54 -14.17 -17.38
CA ASP A 6 6.55 -12.91 -18.12
C ASP A 6 6.51 -11.72 -17.16
N PHE A 7 7.41 -10.77 -17.33
CA PHE A 7 7.45 -9.50 -16.59
C PHE A 7 7.48 -8.35 -17.61
N ALA A 8 6.50 -7.47 -17.55
CA ALA A 8 6.45 -6.26 -18.36
C ALA A 8 7.47 -5.27 -17.80
N ARG A 9 8.55 -5.00 -18.56
CA ARG A 9 9.64 -4.14 -18.10
C ARG A 9 9.26 -2.66 -18.23
N SER A 10 9.58 -1.87 -17.21
CA SER A 10 9.47 -0.41 -17.24
C SER A 10 10.85 0.20 -17.45
N ALA A 11 11.00 1.04 -18.49
CA ALA A 11 12.29 1.64 -18.82
C ALA A 11 12.73 2.77 -17.88
N ALA A 12 11.83 3.25 -17.03
CA ALA A 12 12.06 4.33 -16.09
C ALA A 12 11.39 4.02 -14.75
N PRO A 13 11.82 4.64 -13.65
CA PRO A 13 11.20 4.47 -12.34
C PRO A 13 9.86 5.24 -12.27
N THR A 14 8.90 4.79 -13.08
CA THR A 14 7.53 5.32 -13.07
C THR A 14 6.83 4.99 -11.77
N LEU A 15 5.81 5.78 -11.45
CA LEU A 15 5.02 5.68 -10.23
C LEU A 15 3.53 5.55 -10.58
N GLY A 16 2.86 4.58 -9.98
CA GLY A 16 1.40 4.49 -9.87
C GLY A 16 1.01 4.46 -8.40
N VAL A 17 -0.12 5.06 -8.05
CA VAL A 17 -0.64 5.05 -6.68
C VAL A 17 -2.11 4.67 -6.71
N GLU A 18 -2.47 3.73 -5.84
CA GLU A 18 -3.84 3.38 -5.48
C GLU A 18 -4.09 3.85 -4.05
N TRP A 19 -5.20 4.55 -3.83
CA TRP A 19 -5.60 5.02 -2.50
C TRP A 19 -7.04 4.63 -2.23
N GLU A 20 -7.22 3.80 -1.24
CA GLU A 20 -8.54 3.32 -0.81
C GLU A 20 -9.15 4.29 0.21
N ILE A 21 -10.37 4.72 -0.05
CA ILE A 21 -11.18 5.54 0.85
C ILE A 21 -12.57 4.91 1.01
N CYS A 22 -13.28 5.24 2.07
CA CYS A 22 -14.63 4.75 2.26
C CYS A 22 -15.65 5.87 2.49
N LEU A 23 -16.92 5.51 2.31
CA LEU A 23 -18.07 6.38 2.53
C LEU A 23 -18.63 6.14 3.92
N VAL A 24 -18.90 7.23 4.64
CA VAL A 24 -19.52 7.19 5.96
C VAL A 24 -20.74 8.10 6.05
N ASP A 25 -21.65 7.75 6.93
CA ASP A 25 -22.78 8.58 7.31
C ASP A 25 -22.32 9.84 8.08
N PRO A 26 -22.84 11.04 7.82
CA PRO A 26 -22.40 12.27 8.46
C PRO A 26 -22.73 12.36 9.95
N GLU A 27 -23.71 11.61 10.45
CA GLU A 27 -24.16 11.67 11.84
C GLU A 27 -23.59 10.53 12.67
N THR A 28 -23.77 9.28 12.21
CA THR A 28 -23.34 8.08 12.93
C THR A 28 -21.87 7.76 12.73
N ARG A 29 -21.28 8.20 11.61
CA ARG A 29 -19.93 7.83 11.14
C ARG A 29 -19.80 6.36 10.74
N ASP A 30 -20.88 5.61 10.70
CA ASP A 30 -20.89 4.24 10.20
C ASP A 30 -20.65 4.21 8.68
N LEU A 31 -20.11 3.09 8.22
CA LEU A 31 -19.87 2.84 6.80
C LEU A 31 -21.17 2.74 6.01
N VAL A 32 -21.20 3.32 4.80
CA VAL A 32 -22.37 3.34 3.92
C VAL A 32 -22.06 2.63 2.59
N PRO A 33 -22.78 1.56 2.22
CA PRO A 33 -22.49 0.74 1.04
C PRO A 33 -23.03 1.37 -0.27
N ARG A 34 -22.55 2.57 -0.63
CA ARG A 34 -22.99 3.34 -1.80
C ARG A 34 -21.85 3.74 -2.74
N ALA A 35 -20.71 3.06 -2.69
CA ALA A 35 -19.55 3.41 -3.51
C ALA A 35 -19.88 3.31 -5.02
N ALA A 36 -20.54 2.25 -5.45
CA ALA A 36 -20.88 2.07 -6.87
C ALA A 36 -21.69 3.25 -7.43
N GLU A 37 -22.66 3.77 -6.67
CA GLU A 37 -23.48 4.93 -7.05
C GLU A 37 -22.64 6.22 -7.16
N VAL A 38 -21.69 6.39 -6.25
CA VAL A 38 -20.80 7.56 -6.26
C VAL A 38 -19.82 7.46 -7.44
N ILE A 39 -19.21 6.30 -7.65
CA ILE A 39 -18.28 6.03 -8.76
C ILE A 39 -18.97 6.32 -10.10
N GLU A 40 -20.16 5.76 -10.33
CA GLU A 40 -20.91 5.95 -11.58
C GLU A 40 -21.19 7.44 -11.85
N GLU A 41 -21.65 8.17 -10.85
CA GLU A 41 -21.96 9.59 -11.01
C GLU A 41 -20.71 10.45 -11.22
N VAL A 42 -19.61 10.16 -10.52
CA VAL A 42 -18.32 10.86 -10.70
C VAL A 42 -17.79 10.63 -12.10
N GLN A 43 -17.72 9.39 -12.57
CA GLN A 43 -17.18 9.05 -13.89
C GLN A 43 -18.04 9.58 -15.03
N LYS A 44 -19.36 9.66 -14.83
CA LYS A 44 -20.28 10.30 -15.78
C LYS A 44 -20.03 11.81 -15.94
N ARG A 45 -19.70 12.50 -14.86
CA ARG A 45 -19.40 13.94 -14.86
C ARG A 45 -17.95 14.23 -15.29
N ASN A 46 -17.03 13.31 -14.96
CA ASN A 46 -15.59 13.45 -15.13
C ASN A 46 -15.00 12.17 -15.76
N PRO A 47 -15.09 12.00 -17.10
CA PRO A 47 -14.66 10.76 -17.77
C PRO A 47 -13.17 10.41 -17.62
N ASP A 48 -12.34 11.39 -17.27
CA ASP A 48 -10.89 11.21 -17.08
C ASP A 48 -10.52 10.78 -15.66
N VAL A 49 -11.49 10.64 -14.76
CA VAL A 49 -11.26 10.16 -13.39
C VAL A 49 -11.32 8.63 -13.35
N HIS A 50 -10.28 8.02 -12.82
CA HIS A 50 -10.18 6.57 -12.68
C HIS A 50 -10.49 6.15 -11.25
N LEU A 51 -11.68 5.60 -11.06
CA LEU A 51 -12.15 5.04 -9.80
C LEU A 51 -12.54 3.58 -10.00
N GLU A 52 -12.15 2.74 -9.06
CA GLU A 52 -12.52 1.33 -9.06
C GLU A 52 -13.33 0.96 -7.81
N PRO A 53 -14.30 0.05 -7.95
CA PRO A 53 -14.95 -0.56 -6.79
C PRO A 53 -14.03 -1.58 -6.16
N GLU A 54 -13.95 -1.56 -4.83
CA GLU A 54 -13.14 -2.48 -4.04
C GLU A 54 -13.97 -3.59 -3.37
N PHE A 55 -13.32 -4.40 -2.52
CA PHE A 55 -13.88 -5.57 -1.85
C PHE A 55 -15.24 -5.31 -1.18
N LEU A 56 -15.39 -4.14 -0.54
CA LEU A 56 -16.62 -3.73 0.11
C LEU A 56 -17.36 -2.64 -0.68
N GLN A 57 -18.69 -2.68 -0.64
CA GLN A 57 -19.55 -1.70 -1.34
C GLN A 57 -19.48 -0.27 -0.78
N ASN A 58 -18.77 -0.06 0.33
CA ASN A 58 -18.54 1.27 0.90
C ASN A 58 -17.21 1.90 0.43
N THR A 59 -16.36 1.15 -0.29
CA THR A 59 -14.98 1.53 -0.64
C THR A 59 -14.88 2.00 -2.09
N ILE A 60 -14.15 3.09 -2.25
CA ILE A 60 -13.74 3.65 -3.55
C ILE A 60 -12.22 3.63 -3.60
N GLU A 61 -11.66 3.03 -4.63
CA GLU A 61 -10.25 3.07 -4.92
C GLU A 61 -9.97 4.15 -5.96
N LEU A 62 -9.09 5.10 -5.61
CA LEU A 62 -8.57 6.11 -6.52
C LEU A 62 -7.28 5.58 -7.15
N VAL A 63 -7.22 5.55 -8.48
CA VAL A 63 -6.07 5.03 -9.24
C VAL A 63 -5.45 6.13 -10.08
N THR A 64 -4.17 6.43 -9.86
CA THR A 64 -3.48 7.45 -10.68
C THR A 64 -3.17 6.94 -12.07
N PRO A 65 -3.02 7.81 -13.07
CA PRO A 65 -2.29 7.47 -14.29
C PRO A 65 -0.83 7.15 -13.95
N ILE A 66 -0.07 6.68 -14.95
CA ILE A 66 1.38 6.51 -14.79
C ILE A 66 2.01 7.89 -14.59
N CYS A 67 2.67 8.08 -13.44
CA CYS A 67 3.33 9.29 -13.03
C CYS A 67 4.87 9.12 -13.07
N THR A 68 5.60 10.23 -13.10
CA THR A 68 7.06 10.24 -13.05
C THR A 68 7.60 10.66 -11.68
N ASN A 69 6.75 11.26 -10.86
CA ASN A 69 7.10 11.74 -9.51
C ASN A 69 5.87 11.81 -8.60
N THR A 70 6.12 11.97 -7.31
CA THR A 70 5.06 12.02 -6.28
C THR A 70 4.10 13.19 -6.45
N ARG A 71 4.58 14.35 -6.93
CA ARG A 71 3.72 15.52 -7.13
C ARG A 71 2.64 15.23 -8.16
N GLU A 72 2.99 14.66 -9.31
CA GLU A 72 2.03 14.27 -10.33
C GLU A 72 0.97 13.32 -9.79
N ALA A 73 1.39 12.33 -9.00
CA ALA A 73 0.48 11.37 -8.38
C ALA A 73 -0.49 12.05 -7.39
N VAL A 74 0.03 12.90 -6.50
CA VAL A 74 -0.77 13.61 -5.50
C VAL A 74 -1.73 14.62 -6.16
N ASP A 75 -1.30 15.34 -7.20
CA ASP A 75 -2.15 16.27 -7.93
C ASP A 75 -3.30 15.53 -8.65
N ALA A 76 -3.03 14.34 -9.19
CA ALA A 76 -4.07 13.49 -9.77
C ALA A 76 -5.08 13.03 -8.70
N LEU A 77 -4.61 12.46 -7.59
CA LEU A 77 -5.48 12.02 -6.49
C LEU A 77 -6.26 13.17 -5.86
N HIS A 78 -5.67 14.36 -5.75
CA HIS A 78 -6.37 15.54 -5.24
C HIS A 78 -7.53 15.97 -6.17
N ARG A 79 -7.31 15.98 -7.48
CA ARG A 79 -8.35 16.26 -8.47
C ARG A 79 -9.50 15.26 -8.35
N ASP A 80 -9.16 13.97 -8.29
CA ASP A 80 -10.14 12.88 -8.26
C ASP A 80 -10.91 12.86 -6.92
N LEU A 81 -10.21 13.11 -5.80
CA LEU A 81 -10.85 13.28 -4.48
C LEU A 81 -11.85 14.43 -4.45
N LYS A 82 -11.56 15.56 -5.12
CA LYS A 82 -12.51 16.68 -5.21
C LYS A 82 -13.79 16.29 -5.95
N ALA A 83 -13.64 15.59 -7.07
CA ALA A 83 -14.80 15.10 -7.83
C ALA A 83 -15.66 14.13 -7.01
N ILE A 84 -15.04 13.21 -6.25
CA ILE A 84 -15.74 12.31 -5.34
C ILE A 84 -16.47 13.11 -4.25
N LYS A 85 -15.77 14.08 -3.65
CA LYS A 85 -16.31 14.87 -2.54
C LYS A 85 -17.56 15.67 -2.97
N GLU A 86 -17.57 16.26 -4.16
CA GLU A 86 -18.73 16.98 -4.70
C GLU A 86 -19.95 16.06 -4.77
N VAL A 87 -19.82 14.87 -5.35
CA VAL A 87 -20.90 13.89 -5.44
C VAL A 87 -21.33 13.35 -4.08
N ALA A 88 -20.35 13.06 -3.20
CA ALA A 88 -20.63 12.58 -1.84
C ALA A 88 -21.41 13.61 -1.01
N ASP A 89 -21.05 14.89 -1.08
CA ASP A 89 -21.75 15.98 -0.37
C ASP A 89 -23.20 16.14 -0.86
N GLU A 90 -23.45 16.07 -2.18
CA GLU A 90 -24.82 16.10 -2.75
C GLU A 90 -25.69 14.94 -2.25
N LYS A 91 -25.06 13.79 -1.96
CA LYS A 91 -25.74 12.57 -1.48
C LYS A 91 -25.79 12.49 0.05
N ASN A 92 -25.37 13.54 0.75
CA ASN A 92 -25.24 13.59 2.22
C ASN A 92 -24.37 12.48 2.78
N LEU A 93 -23.20 12.23 2.14
CA LEU A 93 -22.19 11.30 2.56
C LEU A 93 -20.90 12.04 2.97
N ARG A 94 -20.03 11.39 3.75
CA ARG A 94 -18.69 11.89 4.04
C ARG A 94 -17.65 10.86 3.60
N LEU A 95 -16.44 11.35 3.34
CA LEU A 95 -15.29 10.54 3.02
C LEU A 95 -14.51 10.25 4.29
N TRP A 96 -14.02 9.03 4.40
CA TRP A 96 -13.15 8.58 5.48
C TRP A 96 -11.97 7.81 4.89
N ALA A 97 -10.76 8.06 5.39
CA ALA A 97 -9.57 7.31 5.02
C ALA A 97 -8.71 7.07 6.26
N SER A 98 -8.46 5.81 6.54
CA SER A 98 -7.55 5.30 7.58
C SER A 98 -7.28 3.83 7.28
N GLY A 99 -6.38 3.18 8.02
CA GLY A 99 -6.10 1.75 7.82
C GLY A 99 -7.26 0.82 8.17
N GLY A 100 -8.24 1.29 8.93
CA GLY A 100 -9.43 0.51 9.29
C GLY A 100 -10.52 1.36 9.93
N HIS A 101 -11.74 0.83 9.96
CA HIS A 101 -12.84 1.52 10.63
C HIS A 101 -12.90 1.10 12.11
N PRO A 102 -12.93 2.04 13.07
CA PRO A 102 -12.73 1.71 14.48
C PRO A 102 -13.91 0.98 15.13
N PHE A 103 -15.13 1.07 14.60
CA PHE A 103 -16.32 0.53 15.28
C PHE A 103 -17.43 -0.01 14.36
N SER A 104 -17.36 0.14 13.03
CA SER A 104 -18.40 -0.39 12.15
C SER A 104 -18.44 -1.92 12.21
N ASP A 105 -19.66 -2.45 12.23
CA ASP A 105 -19.89 -3.88 12.25
C ASP A 105 -19.65 -4.48 10.86
N PHE A 106 -18.69 -5.40 10.75
CA PHE A 106 -18.38 -6.07 9.48
C PHE A 106 -19.61 -6.81 8.89
N ARG A 107 -20.53 -7.29 9.73
CA ARG A 107 -21.73 -8.02 9.30
C ARG A 107 -22.74 -7.16 8.54
N THR A 108 -22.65 -5.84 8.65
CA THR A 108 -23.54 -4.89 7.96
C THR A 108 -22.92 -4.31 6.68
N ASN A 109 -21.69 -4.69 6.36
CA ASN A 109 -20.93 -4.16 5.22
C ASN A 109 -20.86 -5.21 4.10
N PRO A 110 -21.71 -5.10 3.05
CA PRO A 110 -21.78 -6.08 1.99
C PRO A 110 -20.57 -6.02 1.06
N LEU A 111 -20.23 -7.19 0.50
CA LEU A 111 -19.22 -7.32 -0.53
C LEU A 111 -19.68 -6.70 -1.85
N SER A 112 -18.74 -6.15 -2.60
CA SER A 112 -18.98 -5.75 -3.99
C SER A 112 -19.32 -6.98 -4.86
N PRO A 113 -20.24 -6.86 -5.84
CA PRO A 113 -20.74 -7.99 -6.63
C PRO A 113 -19.73 -8.45 -7.69
N LYS A 114 -18.58 -8.98 -7.23
CA LYS A 114 -17.51 -9.51 -8.07
C LYS A 114 -17.19 -10.93 -7.62
N ASN A 115 -17.18 -11.89 -8.55
CA ASN A 115 -17.01 -13.31 -8.22
C ASN A 115 -15.72 -13.59 -7.43
N THR A 116 -14.62 -12.90 -7.79
CA THR A 116 -13.35 -13.07 -7.08
C THR A 116 -13.42 -12.65 -5.61
N TYR A 117 -14.23 -11.66 -5.27
CA TYR A 117 -14.44 -11.22 -3.89
C TYR A 117 -15.27 -12.23 -3.10
N GLN A 118 -16.29 -12.80 -3.73
CA GLN A 118 -17.08 -13.87 -3.12
C GLN A 118 -16.22 -15.11 -2.88
N GLU A 119 -15.37 -15.50 -3.83
CA GLU A 119 -14.43 -16.63 -3.67
C GLU A 119 -13.47 -16.41 -2.49
N ILE A 120 -12.95 -15.19 -2.31
CA ILE A 120 -12.10 -14.85 -1.17
C ILE A 120 -12.89 -14.99 0.14
N ALA A 121 -14.08 -14.40 0.20
CA ALA A 121 -14.92 -14.45 1.40
C ALA A 121 -15.34 -15.88 1.75
N ASP A 122 -15.73 -16.68 0.75
CA ASP A 122 -16.13 -18.09 0.95
C ASP A 122 -14.96 -18.93 1.44
N ARG A 123 -13.75 -18.66 0.97
CA ARG A 123 -12.55 -19.36 1.39
C ARG A 123 -12.09 -18.97 2.79
N THR A 124 -12.16 -17.68 3.11
CA THR A 124 -11.55 -17.11 4.33
C THR A 124 -12.55 -16.91 5.46
N GLN A 125 -13.88 -17.02 5.16
CA GLN A 125 -14.98 -16.96 6.11
C GLN A 125 -14.87 -15.76 7.06
N TYR A 126 -14.80 -16.01 8.37
CA TYR A 126 -14.75 -15.00 9.41
C TYR A 126 -13.67 -13.92 9.17
N TRP A 127 -12.45 -14.33 8.81
CA TRP A 127 -11.36 -13.38 8.58
C TRP A 127 -11.55 -12.52 7.33
N GLY A 128 -12.11 -13.10 6.25
CA GLY A 128 -12.44 -12.34 5.05
C GLY A 128 -13.56 -11.33 5.25
N GLN A 129 -14.51 -11.63 6.15
CA GLN A 129 -15.59 -10.70 6.49
C GLN A 129 -15.10 -9.49 7.30
N HIS A 130 -13.96 -9.62 8.01
CA HIS A 130 -13.35 -8.53 8.81
C HIS A 130 -12.49 -7.56 8.00
N MET A 131 -12.51 -7.60 6.67
CA MET A 131 -11.69 -6.74 5.82
C MET A 131 -12.25 -5.31 5.68
N LEU A 132 -12.61 -4.68 6.81
CA LEU A 132 -12.90 -3.23 6.88
C LEU A 132 -11.57 -2.45 6.94
N LEU A 133 -10.74 -2.66 5.92
CA LEU A 133 -9.34 -2.23 5.88
C LEU A 133 -9.05 -1.48 4.58
N TRP A 134 -8.27 -0.41 4.67
CA TRP A 134 -7.89 0.43 3.54
C TRP A 134 -6.41 0.78 3.57
N GLY A 135 -5.81 0.86 2.41
CA GLY A 135 -4.38 1.08 2.24
C GLY A 135 -4.01 2.10 1.19
N ILE A 136 -2.72 2.32 1.10
CA ILE A 136 -2.05 2.99 -0.01
C ILE A 136 -1.17 1.94 -0.67
N HIS A 137 -1.34 1.75 -1.98
CA HIS A 137 -0.49 0.88 -2.78
C HIS A 137 0.37 1.74 -3.72
N CYS A 138 1.66 1.48 -3.73
CA CYS A 138 2.60 2.18 -4.60
C CYS A 138 3.21 1.20 -5.59
N HIS A 139 3.01 1.45 -6.89
CA HIS A 139 3.61 0.71 -7.99
C HIS A 139 4.83 1.46 -8.51
N ILE A 140 6.01 0.88 -8.42
CA ILE A 140 7.24 1.49 -8.92
C ILE A 140 7.79 0.65 -10.07
N GLY A 141 8.00 1.28 -11.23
CA GLY A 141 8.48 0.64 -12.45
C GLY A 141 9.89 0.08 -12.29
N ILE A 142 10.10 -1.17 -12.74
CA ILE A 142 11.38 -1.89 -12.67
C ILE A 142 11.79 -2.30 -14.09
N SER A 143 13.07 -2.07 -14.42
CA SER A 143 13.59 -2.30 -15.76
C SER A 143 13.82 -3.76 -16.13
N HIS A 144 14.04 -4.64 -15.13
CA HIS A 144 14.37 -6.04 -15.34
C HIS A 144 13.91 -6.92 -14.18
N GLU A 145 13.40 -8.11 -14.47
CA GLU A 145 12.90 -9.07 -13.48
C GLU A 145 13.95 -9.52 -12.46
N ASP A 146 15.24 -9.56 -12.85
CA ASP A 146 16.33 -9.94 -11.95
C ASP A 146 16.52 -9.00 -10.76
N LYS A 147 16.03 -7.76 -10.87
CA LYS A 147 16.09 -6.76 -9.79
C LYS A 147 14.95 -6.89 -8.79
N VAL A 148 13.85 -7.55 -9.17
CA VAL A 148 12.59 -7.52 -8.41
C VAL A 148 12.78 -8.09 -7.02
N TRP A 149 13.27 -9.32 -6.90
CA TRP A 149 13.40 -9.97 -5.59
C TRP A 149 14.50 -9.41 -4.70
N PRO A 150 15.68 -9.06 -5.23
CA PRO A 150 16.65 -8.31 -4.43
C PRO A 150 16.06 -7.02 -3.82
N ILE A 151 15.30 -6.23 -4.61
CA ILE A 151 14.66 -5.00 -4.13
C ILE A 151 13.56 -5.32 -3.12
N ILE A 152 12.68 -6.28 -3.36
CA ILE A 152 11.61 -6.67 -2.42
C ILE A 152 12.23 -7.09 -1.07
N ASN A 153 13.28 -7.92 -1.08
CA ASN A 153 13.96 -8.35 0.14
C ASN A 153 14.54 -7.16 0.92
N ALA A 154 15.08 -6.15 0.22
CA ALA A 154 15.59 -4.94 0.83
C ALA A 154 14.46 -4.05 1.38
N VAL A 155 13.36 -3.87 0.63
CA VAL A 155 12.17 -3.11 1.08
C VAL A 155 11.57 -3.72 2.35
N MET A 156 11.56 -5.05 2.47
CA MET A 156 11.08 -5.72 3.68
C MET A 156 11.86 -5.31 4.93
N THR A 157 13.15 -4.99 4.83
CA THR A 157 13.94 -4.48 5.98
C THR A 157 13.43 -3.12 6.48
N LYS A 158 12.69 -2.38 5.65
CA LYS A 158 12.13 -1.06 5.93
C LYS A 158 10.63 -1.06 6.25
N TYR A 159 10.02 -2.23 6.46
CA TYR A 159 8.62 -2.34 6.87
C TYR A 159 8.27 -1.49 8.10
N PRO A 160 9.05 -1.49 9.21
CA PRO A 160 8.69 -0.68 10.35
C PRO A 160 8.71 0.83 10.05
N HIS A 161 9.54 1.29 9.11
CA HIS A 161 9.59 2.68 8.67
C HIS A 161 8.29 3.08 7.95
N LEU A 162 7.84 2.26 7.00
CA LEU A 162 6.61 2.49 6.25
C LEU A 162 5.38 2.42 7.17
N LEU A 163 5.35 1.45 8.08
CA LEU A 163 4.29 1.34 9.09
C LEU A 163 4.28 2.51 10.06
N ALA A 164 5.44 2.95 10.54
CA ALA A 164 5.53 4.05 11.49
C ALA A 164 4.92 5.35 10.97
N ILE A 165 5.12 5.66 9.68
CA ILE A 165 4.61 6.91 9.07
C ILE A 165 3.18 6.79 8.54
N SER A 166 2.64 5.58 8.35
CA SER A 166 1.31 5.36 7.76
C SER A 166 0.28 4.83 8.75
N ALA A 167 0.69 4.23 9.89
CA ALA A 167 -0.22 3.58 10.83
C ALA A 167 -1.33 4.55 11.29
N SER A 168 -2.59 4.18 11.02
CA SER A 168 -3.76 5.03 11.24
C SER A 168 -5.00 4.23 11.67
N SER A 169 -4.82 2.99 12.16
CA SER A 169 -5.92 2.10 12.54
C SER A 169 -5.79 1.56 13.97
N PRO A 170 -5.76 2.42 15.02
CA PRO A 170 -5.57 1.97 16.41
C PRO A 170 -6.82 1.36 17.04
N GLY A 171 -8.00 1.66 16.51
CA GLY A 171 -9.29 1.16 16.99
C GLY A 171 -9.82 0.01 16.15
N TRP A 172 -10.41 -0.98 16.80
CA TRP A 172 -11.12 -2.08 16.18
C TRP A 172 -12.24 -2.59 17.07
N ASP A 173 -13.41 -2.90 16.50
CA ASP A 173 -14.58 -3.41 17.24
C ASP A 173 -14.98 -2.52 18.44
N GLY A 174 -14.85 -1.21 18.27
CA GLY A 174 -15.20 -0.20 19.27
C GLY A 174 -14.21 -0.06 20.43
N ILE A 175 -13.05 -0.71 20.36
CA ILE A 175 -12.04 -0.64 21.42
C ILE A 175 -10.69 -0.10 20.89
N ASP A 176 -9.91 0.51 21.77
CA ASP A 176 -8.49 0.73 21.57
C ASP A 176 -7.75 -0.59 21.77
N THR A 177 -7.18 -1.13 20.69
CA THR A 177 -6.49 -2.42 20.73
C THR A 177 -5.07 -2.31 21.26
N GLY A 178 -4.56 -1.10 21.41
CA GLY A 178 -3.17 -0.82 21.73
C GLY A 178 -2.20 -1.02 20.56
N TYR A 179 -2.66 -1.29 19.34
CA TYR A 179 -1.87 -1.35 18.12
C TYR A 179 -2.01 -0.05 17.34
N ALA A 180 -0.93 0.41 16.70
CA ALA A 180 -0.98 1.56 15.79
C ALA A 180 -1.63 1.20 14.44
N SER A 181 -1.42 -0.03 13.96
CA SER A 181 -2.02 -0.57 12.74
C SER A 181 -2.70 -1.92 12.98
N ASN A 182 -4.03 -1.90 13.17
CA ASN A 182 -4.84 -3.12 13.13
C ASN A 182 -4.95 -3.69 11.72
N ARG A 183 -4.89 -2.86 10.68
CA ARG A 183 -4.88 -3.31 9.28
C ARG A 183 -3.79 -4.35 9.05
N THR A 184 -2.57 -4.08 9.46
CA THR A 184 -1.45 -5.01 9.31
C THR A 184 -1.73 -6.35 9.98
N MET A 185 -2.30 -6.34 11.19
CA MET A 185 -2.57 -7.56 11.96
C MET A 185 -3.71 -8.39 11.37
N LEU A 186 -4.75 -7.74 10.86
CA LEU A 186 -5.93 -8.41 10.29
C LEU A 186 -5.65 -8.90 8.86
N TYR A 187 -5.01 -8.08 8.03
CA TYR A 187 -4.74 -8.42 6.64
C TYR A 187 -3.91 -9.70 6.49
N GLN A 188 -2.91 -9.89 7.34
CA GLN A 188 -2.06 -11.09 7.31
C GLN A 188 -2.77 -12.40 7.72
N GLN A 189 -4.06 -12.33 8.14
CA GLN A 189 -4.85 -13.55 8.40
C GLN A 189 -5.33 -14.22 7.10
N LEU A 190 -5.28 -13.52 5.96
CA LEU A 190 -5.61 -14.11 4.66
C LEU A 190 -4.48 -15.02 4.16
N PRO A 191 -4.78 -16.17 3.52
CA PRO A 191 -3.80 -17.20 3.17
C PRO A 191 -2.67 -16.75 2.25
N THR A 192 -2.91 -15.73 1.42
CA THR A 192 -1.94 -15.22 0.42
C THR A 192 -1.47 -13.81 0.73
N ALA A 193 -1.76 -13.31 1.94
CA ALA A 193 -1.43 -11.97 2.41
C ALA A 193 -0.29 -11.99 3.43
N GLY A 194 0.15 -10.80 3.81
CA GLY A 194 1.22 -10.61 4.78
C GLY A 194 2.61 -10.58 4.16
N MET A 195 3.62 -10.86 4.96
CA MET A 195 5.01 -10.79 4.53
C MET A 195 5.33 -11.89 3.51
N PRO A 196 5.92 -11.56 2.34
CA PRO A 196 6.39 -12.58 1.41
C PRO A 196 7.56 -13.39 1.98
N TYR A 197 7.83 -14.53 1.36
CA TYR A 197 9.07 -15.25 1.58
C TYR A 197 10.25 -14.48 0.98
N GLN A 198 11.48 -14.71 1.49
CA GLN A 198 12.71 -14.14 0.94
C GLN A 198 13.18 -14.98 -0.26
N PHE A 199 12.59 -14.78 -1.42
CA PHE A 199 13.04 -15.44 -2.64
C PHE A 199 14.40 -14.88 -3.08
N GLN A 200 15.23 -15.72 -3.67
CA GLN A 200 16.56 -15.33 -4.13
C GLN A 200 16.50 -14.61 -5.49
N ASP A 201 15.65 -15.13 -6.38
CA ASP A 201 15.55 -14.66 -7.77
C ASP A 201 14.14 -14.87 -8.36
N TRP A 202 14.02 -14.51 -9.63
CA TRP A 202 12.77 -14.65 -10.37
C TRP A 202 12.39 -16.09 -10.66
N ASP A 203 13.36 -17.00 -10.82
CA ASP A 203 13.10 -18.41 -11.08
C ASP A 203 12.49 -19.11 -9.85
N GLU A 204 12.98 -18.80 -8.66
CA GLU A 204 12.40 -19.30 -7.41
C GLU A 204 10.97 -18.80 -7.20
N TRP A 205 10.72 -17.53 -7.50
CA TRP A 205 9.36 -16.98 -7.50
C TRP A 205 8.43 -17.70 -8.47
N VAL A 206 8.86 -17.93 -9.70
CA VAL A 206 8.06 -18.63 -10.71
C VAL A 206 7.78 -20.07 -10.27
N ALA A 207 8.75 -20.76 -9.69
CA ALA A 207 8.55 -22.10 -9.14
C ALA A 207 7.52 -22.09 -8.00
N PHE A 208 7.64 -21.16 -7.07
CA PHE A 208 6.67 -20.95 -5.98
C PHE A 208 5.25 -20.71 -6.53
N MET A 209 5.07 -19.81 -7.51
CA MET A 209 3.75 -19.50 -8.09
C MET A 209 3.12 -20.71 -8.77
N ARG A 210 3.92 -21.56 -9.43
CA ARG A 210 3.45 -22.83 -10.01
C ARG A 210 2.99 -23.81 -8.94
N ASP A 211 3.73 -23.92 -7.84
CA ASP A 211 3.35 -24.76 -6.71
C ASP A 211 2.04 -24.29 -6.07
N GLN A 212 1.89 -22.97 -5.89
CA GLN A 212 0.67 -22.38 -5.37
C GLN A 212 -0.55 -22.63 -6.30
N GLN A 213 -0.35 -22.55 -7.62
CA GLN A 213 -1.40 -22.84 -8.57
C GLN A 213 -1.74 -24.35 -8.60
N THR A 214 -0.73 -25.21 -8.61
CA THR A 214 -0.91 -26.67 -8.64
C THR A 214 -1.62 -27.19 -7.39
N SER A 215 -1.31 -26.60 -6.24
CA SER A 215 -1.95 -26.93 -4.97
C SER A 215 -3.33 -26.27 -4.78
N GLY A 216 -3.78 -25.43 -5.71
CA GLY A 216 -5.07 -24.75 -5.63
C GLY A 216 -5.10 -23.59 -4.62
N VAL A 217 -3.94 -23.11 -4.18
CA VAL A 217 -3.86 -21.92 -3.30
C VAL A 217 -4.21 -20.66 -4.07
N ILE A 218 -3.80 -20.57 -5.34
CA ILE A 218 -4.16 -19.48 -6.25
C ILE A 218 -4.75 -20.03 -7.55
N ASN A 219 -5.57 -19.24 -8.22
CA ASN A 219 -6.14 -19.53 -9.54
C ASN A 219 -5.63 -18.57 -10.64
N HIS A 220 -5.03 -17.44 -10.28
CA HIS A 220 -4.43 -16.47 -11.20
C HIS A 220 -3.30 -15.68 -10.52
N THR A 221 -2.50 -14.93 -11.30
CA THR A 221 -1.31 -14.20 -10.82
C THR A 221 -1.63 -13.10 -9.80
N GLY A 222 -2.82 -12.50 -9.89
CA GLY A 222 -3.28 -11.45 -8.97
C GLY A 222 -3.75 -11.96 -7.61
N SER A 223 -3.81 -13.28 -7.38
CA SER A 223 -4.30 -13.86 -6.12
C SER A 223 -3.29 -13.79 -4.95
N MET A 224 -2.06 -13.33 -5.21
CA MET A 224 -1.08 -13.09 -4.15
C MET A 224 -1.26 -11.68 -3.58
N HIS A 225 -1.53 -11.61 -2.29
CA HIS A 225 -1.83 -10.35 -1.57
C HIS A 225 -0.72 -9.98 -0.58
N PHE A 226 0.54 -10.31 -0.89
CA PHE A 226 1.68 -9.96 -0.04
C PHE A 226 1.79 -8.44 0.18
N ASP A 227 2.37 -8.06 1.32
CA ASP A 227 2.61 -6.65 1.71
C ASP A 227 3.48 -5.89 0.69
N VAL A 228 4.34 -6.62 -0.02
CA VAL A 228 5.07 -6.16 -1.20
C VAL A 228 5.16 -7.33 -2.18
N ARG A 229 4.88 -7.08 -3.45
CA ARG A 229 4.82 -8.13 -4.46
C ARG A 229 5.26 -7.64 -5.84
N PRO A 230 5.66 -8.56 -6.74
CA PRO A 230 5.76 -8.25 -8.15
C PRO A 230 4.35 -8.02 -8.73
N ALA A 231 4.16 -6.94 -9.47
CA ALA A 231 3.01 -6.71 -10.34
C ALA A 231 3.45 -6.91 -11.79
N ALA A 232 3.68 -8.18 -12.15
CA ALA A 232 4.37 -8.59 -13.38
C ALA A 232 3.72 -8.05 -14.66
N LYS A 233 2.39 -7.95 -14.70
CA LYS A 233 1.63 -7.39 -15.83
C LYS A 233 2.01 -5.93 -16.12
N TRP A 234 2.36 -5.18 -15.07
CA TRP A 234 2.67 -3.75 -15.14
C TRP A 234 4.18 -3.47 -15.14
N GLY A 235 5.01 -4.50 -14.88
CA GLY A 235 6.46 -4.35 -14.75
C GLY A 235 6.86 -3.51 -13.56
N THR A 236 6.15 -3.66 -12.44
CA THR A 236 6.37 -2.89 -11.22
C THR A 236 6.57 -3.78 -9.99
N ILE A 237 7.20 -3.21 -8.97
CA ILE A 237 7.06 -3.66 -7.59
C ILE A 237 5.91 -2.87 -6.96
N GLU A 238 4.96 -3.58 -6.36
CA GLU A 238 3.82 -3.02 -5.67
C GLU A 238 4.02 -3.13 -4.16
N VAL A 239 4.13 -1.99 -3.48
CA VAL A 239 4.26 -1.89 -2.02
C VAL A 239 2.90 -1.55 -1.42
N ARG A 240 2.35 -2.45 -0.60
CA ARG A 240 0.96 -2.46 -0.11
C ARG A 240 0.85 -2.35 1.41
N ILE A 241 1.97 -2.35 2.12
CA ILE A 241 2.00 -2.48 3.59
C ILE A 241 1.38 -1.28 4.33
N SER A 242 1.33 -0.11 3.69
CA SER A 242 0.91 1.14 4.34
C SER A 242 -0.60 1.21 4.55
N ASP A 243 -1.00 1.65 5.75
CA ASP A 243 -2.39 2.05 6.02
C ASP A 243 -2.78 3.23 5.12
N ALA A 244 -4.06 3.37 4.78
CA ALA A 244 -4.57 4.58 4.16
C ALA A 244 -4.44 5.75 5.14
N THR A 245 -4.07 6.93 4.64
CA THR A 245 -3.91 8.14 5.44
C THR A 245 -5.10 9.08 5.28
N SER A 246 -5.36 9.90 6.29
CA SER A 246 -6.53 10.77 6.36
C SER A 246 -6.42 12.06 5.53
N ASN A 247 -5.25 12.35 4.99
CA ASN A 247 -5.01 13.56 4.21
C ASN A 247 -3.89 13.38 3.17
N LEU A 248 -3.92 14.25 2.14
CA LEU A 248 -2.97 14.21 1.03
C LEU A 248 -1.51 14.50 1.42
N ARG A 249 -1.25 15.20 2.54
CA ARG A 249 0.11 15.49 2.99
C ARG A 249 0.79 14.24 3.52
N GLU A 250 0.09 13.47 4.34
CA GLU A 250 0.57 12.19 4.85
C GLU A 250 0.70 11.17 3.72
N LEU A 251 -0.31 11.11 2.82
CA LEU A 251 -0.23 10.29 1.61
C LEU A 251 1.02 10.63 0.80
N ALA A 252 1.29 11.91 0.55
CA ALA A 252 2.46 12.35 -0.21
C ALA A 252 3.77 11.89 0.46
N ALA A 253 3.85 11.92 1.80
CA ALA A 253 5.03 11.46 2.53
C ALA A 253 5.25 9.95 2.39
N VAL A 254 4.19 9.15 2.51
CA VAL A 254 4.24 7.68 2.32
C VAL A 254 4.67 7.33 0.89
N VAL A 255 4.03 7.97 -0.10
CA VAL A 255 4.33 7.75 -1.53
C VAL A 255 5.76 8.16 -1.87
N ALA A 256 6.21 9.34 -1.40
CA ALA A 256 7.56 9.83 -1.64
C ALA A 256 8.63 8.90 -1.04
N LEU A 257 8.44 8.49 0.22
CA LEU A 257 9.38 7.56 0.88
C LEU A 257 9.45 6.23 0.13
N THR A 258 8.30 5.66 -0.23
CA THR A 258 8.23 4.38 -0.96
C THR A 258 8.88 4.47 -2.33
N HIS A 259 8.57 5.53 -3.09
CA HIS A 259 9.15 5.76 -4.42
C HIS A 259 10.67 5.90 -4.35
N CYS A 260 11.16 6.80 -3.47
CA CYS A 260 12.61 7.01 -3.29
C CYS A 260 13.33 5.73 -2.87
N LEU A 261 12.73 4.95 -1.95
CA LEU A 261 13.32 3.71 -1.44
C LEU A 261 13.55 2.69 -2.55
N VAL A 262 12.53 2.41 -3.36
CA VAL A 262 12.63 1.43 -4.45
C VAL A 262 13.60 1.92 -5.53
N VAL A 263 13.54 3.20 -5.92
CA VAL A 263 14.45 3.79 -6.92
C VAL A 263 15.89 3.81 -6.42
N HIS A 264 16.11 4.08 -5.14
CA HIS A 264 17.44 4.04 -4.53
C HIS A 264 18.04 2.65 -4.63
N TYR A 265 17.29 1.62 -4.27
CA TYR A 265 17.72 0.22 -4.35
C TYR A 265 17.93 -0.25 -5.80
N ASP A 266 17.08 0.15 -6.73
CA ASP A 266 17.27 -0.13 -8.15
C ASP A 266 18.60 0.44 -8.66
N ARG A 267 18.92 1.69 -8.30
CA ARG A 267 20.18 2.34 -8.64
C ARG A 267 21.41 1.73 -7.97
N MET A 268 21.28 1.24 -6.72
CA MET A 268 22.36 0.50 -6.05
C MET A 268 22.73 -0.76 -6.84
N LEU A 269 21.72 -1.52 -7.30
CA LEU A 269 21.96 -2.71 -8.15
C LEU A 269 22.65 -2.34 -9.48
N ASP A 270 22.26 -1.22 -10.12
CA ASP A 270 22.93 -0.74 -11.35
C ASP A 270 24.42 -0.40 -11.13
N ARG A 271 24.78 0.03 -9.91
CA ARG A 271 26.17 0.29 -9.53
C ARG A 271 26.91 -0.96 -9.05
N GLY A 272 26.24 -2.13 -9.00
CA GLY A 272 26.82 -3.38 -8.48
C GLY A 272 26.96 -3.39 -6.95
N GLU A 273 26.22 -2.56 -6.24
CA GLU A 273 26.22 -2.47 -4.78
C GLU A 273 25.30 -3.52 -4.15
N SER A 274 25.63 -3.98 -2.95
CA SER A 274 24.79 -4.89 -2.19
C SER A 274 23.66 -4.17 -1.50
N LEU A 275 22.47 -4.74 -1.54
CA LEU A 275 21.28 -4.20 -0.84
C LEU A 275 21.26 -4.65 0.64
N PRO A 276 20.58 -3.91 1.54
CA PRO A 276 20.42 -4.27 2.93
C PRO A 276 19.63 -5.58 3.07
N THR A 277 20.02 -6.41 4.03
CA THR A 277 19.36 -7.68 4.32
C THR A 277 19.22 -7.89 5.82
N LEU A 278 18.09 -8.47 6.23
CA LEU A 278 17.85 -9.00 7.58
C LEU A 278 17.35 -10.43 7.47
N GLN A 279 17.51 -11.20 8.53
CA GLN A 279 16.89 -12.52 8.64
C GLN A 279 15.37 -12.39 8.63
N GLN A 280 14.68 -13.36 8.03
CA GLN A 280 13.22 -13.35 7.91
C GLN A 280 12.51 -13.15 9.24
N TRP A 281 13.01 -13.75 10.33
CA TRP A 281 12.42 -13.56 11.67
C TRP A 281 12.65 -12.16 12.24
N HIS A 282 13.76 -11.47 11.91
CA HIS A 282 13.95 -10.05 12.27
C HIS A 282 12.99 -9.14 11.50
N VAL A 283 12.78 -9.42 10.22
CA VAL A 283 11.78 -8.70 9.41
C VAL A 283 10.37 -8.89 9.97
N ALA A 284 10.01 -10.13 10.33
CA ALA A 284 8.71 -10.45 10.92
C ALA A 284 8.50 -9.72 12.26
N GLU A 285 9.51 -9.72 13.13
CA GLU A 285 9.49 -9.01 14.42
C GLU A 285 9.37 -7.50 14.20
N ASN A 286 10.17 -6.92 13.30
CA ASN A 286 10.13 -5.50 12.98
C ASN A 286 8.77 -5.08 12.39
N LYS A 287 8.16 -5.91 11.54
CA LYS A 287 6.81 -5.68 11.05
C LYS A 287 5.81 -5.62 12.20
N TRP A 288 5.88 -6.59 13.14
CA TRP A 288 5.01 -6.60 14.31
C TRP A 288 5.23 -5.39 15.21
N ARG A 289 6.51 -5.03 15.49
CA ARG A 289 6.85 -3.84 16.30
C ARG A 289 6.35 -2.56 15.65
N GLY A 290 6.49 -2.41 14.33
CA GLY A 290 5.94 -1.28 13.57
C GLY A 290 4.42 -1.20 13.68
N ALA A 291 3.72 -2.32 13.51
CA ALA A 291 2.26 -2.37 13.64
C ALA A 291 1.79 -2.09 15.08
N ARG A 292 2.53 -2.58 16.08
CA ARG A 292 2.16 -2.44 17.49
C ARG A 292 2.46 -1.04 18.03
N TYR A 293 3.63 -0.50 17.74
CA TYR A 293 4.14 0.72 18.40
C TYR A 293 4.22 1.94 17.48
N GLY A 294 4.06 1.77 16.14
CA GLY A 294 4.16 2.88 15.20
C GLY A 294 5.46 3.66 15.35
N MET A 295 5.37 4.96 15.54
CA MET A 295 6.52 5.86 15.73
C MET A 295 7.31 5.65 17.04
N ASP A 296 6.82 4.85 17.96
CA ASP A 296 7.50 4.53 19.22
C ASP A 296 8.12 3.12 19.21
N ALA A 297 8.29 2.52 18.03
CA ALA A 297 8.91 1.22 17.87
C ALA A 297 10.43 1.28 18.10
N LEU A 298 10.96 0.29 18.83
CA LEU A 298 12.39 -0.08 18.84
C LEU A 298 12.57 -1.20 17.80
N VAL A 299 13.46 -1.02 16.83
CA VAL A 299 13.57 -1.93 15.68
C VAL A 299 14.95 -2.55 15.58
N ILE A 300 15.02 -3.78 15.05
CA ILE A 300 16.27 -4.49 14.78
C ILE A 300 16.85 -3.93 13.48
N THR A 301 18.08 -3.43 13.54
CA THR A 301 18.72 -2.70 12.43
C THR A 301 19.79 -3.50 11.71
N SER A 302 20.34 -4.56 12.35
CA SER A 302 21.40 -5.39 11.80
C SER A 302 21.13 -6.88 11.95
N ARG A 303 21.93 -7.68 11.24
CA ARG A 303 21.94 -9.16 11.37
C ARG A 303 22.50 -9.61 12.72
N ASP A 304 23.27 -8.77 13.40
CA ASP A 304 23.87 -9.02 14.71
C ASP A 304 22.97 -8.56 15.86
N THR A 305 21.69 -8.24 15.55
CA THR A 305 20.65 -7.86 16.50
C THR A 305 20.83 -6.47 17.16
N ASP A 306 21.58 -5.58 16.53
CA ASP A 306 21.55 -4.16 16.96
C ASP A 306 20.12 -3.60 16.85
N GLU A 307 19.78 -2.73 17.79
CA GLU A 307 18.45 -2.10 17.82
C GLU A 307 18.56 -0.58 17.92
N ASP A 308 17.60 0.12 17.31
CA ASP A 308 17.48 1.57 17.43
C ASP A 308 16.00 1.98 17.35
N TRP A 309 15.73 3.21 17.80
CA TRP A 309 14.41 3.80 17.74
C TRP A 309 14.04 4.16 16.31
N ILE A 310 12.83 3.81 15.89
CA ILE A 310 12.34 4.06 14.53
C ILE A 310 12.42 5.53 14.12
N LYS A 311 12.27 6.47 15.06
CA LYS A 311 12.41 7.91 14.79
C LYS A 311 13.82 8.29 14.32
N HIS A 312 14.85 7.67 14.91
CA HIS A 312 16.23 7.86 14.50
C HIS A 312 16.50 7.17 13.16
N GLU A 313 16.07 5.92 13.03
CA GLU A 313 16.21 5.15 11.80
C GLU A 313 15.50 5.83 10.61
N LEU A 314 14.34 6.46 10.81
CA LEU A 314 13.65 7.26 9.79
C LEU A 314 14.48 8.48 9.37
N GLN A 315 15.13 9.17 10.31
CA GLN A 315 15.99 10.29 9.97
C GLN A 315 17.20 9.84 9.14
N LEU A 316 17.85 8.74 9.55
CA LEU A 316 18.96 8.15 8.78
C LEU A 316 18.51 7.75 7.37
N LEU A 317 17.35 7.13 7.24
CA LEU A 317 16.80 6.74 5.95
C LEU A 317 16.47 7.97 5.07
N ILE A 318 15.90 9.03 5.63
CA ILE A 318 15.62 10.28 4.91
C ILE A 318 16.91 10.91 4.40
N ASP A 319 17.95 10.94 5.23
CA ASP A 319 19.26 11.49 4.85
C ASP A 319 19.89 10.66 3.72
N GLU A 320 19.81 9.33 3.79
CA GLU A 320 20.26 8.39 2.76
C GLU A 320 19.52 8.61 1.43
N LEU A 321 18.20 8.78 1.48
CA LEU A 321 17.34 8.92 0.29
C LEU A 321 17.31 10.34 -0.29
N THR A 322 17.82 11.34 0.42
CA THR A 322 17.80 12.76 0.00
C THR A 322 18.34 12.99 -1.42
N PRO A 323 19.49 12.42 -1.84
CA PRO A 323 19.97 12.58 -3.21
C PRO A 323 18.99 12.01 -4.24
N THR A 324 18.40 10.84 -3.98
CA THR A 324 17.40 10.24 -4.86
C THR A 324 16.14 11.10 -4.95
N ALA A 325 15.69 11.65 -3.83
CA ALA A 325 14.53 12.54 -3.79
C ALA A 325 14.76 13.85 -4.55
N GLN A 326 15.97 14.41 -4.51
CA GLN A 326 16.33 15.59 -5.30
C GLN A 326 16.29 15.30 -6.81
N ASP A 327 16.84 14.17 -7.24
CA ASP A 327 16.82 13.74 -8.64
C ASP A 327 15.40 13.48 -9.17
N LEU A 328 14.52 12.97 -8.32
CA LEU A 328 13.10 12.76 -8.64
C LEU A 328 12.25 14.04 -8.51
N CYS A 329 12.88 15.20 -8.27
CA CYS A 329 12.21 16.49 -8.07
C CYS A 329 11.19 16.50 -6.91
N LEU A 330 11.39 15.66 -5.88
CA LEU A 330 10.50 15.54 -4.73
C LEU A 330 10.83 16.53 -3.61
N LEU A 331 12.06 17.05 -3.56
CA LEU A 331 12.49 18.06 -2.60
C LEU A 331 12.53 19.44 -3.24
N TYR A 332 11.73 20.35 -2.73
CA TYR A 332 11.88 21.77 -3.01
C TYR A 332 13.05 22.34 -2.21
N THR A 333 13.94 23.01 -2.89
CA THR A 333 15.05 23.74 -2.26
C THR A 333 14.61 25.04 -1.58
N SER A 334 13.33 25.41 -1.67
CA SER A 334 12.74 26.54 -0.90
C SER A 334 11.21 26.44 -0.93
N PRO A 335 10.49 26.43 0.21
CA PRO A 335 9.05 26.66 0.19
C PRO A 335 8.82 28.10 -0.29
N SER A 336 8.11 28.25 -1.40
CA SER A 336 7.58 29.56 -1.78
C SER A 336 6.62 30.02 -0.67
N PRO A 337 6.71 31.29 -0.21
CA PRO A 337 5.74 31.82 0.76
C PRO A 337 4.27 31.77 0.31
N ARG A 338 4.02 31.43 -0.97
CA ARG A 338 2.69 31.24 -1.54
C ARG A 338 2.07 29.86 -1.30
N ASP A 339 2.87 28.87 -0.89
CA ASP A 339 2.41 27.49 -0.63
C ASP A 339 2.03 27.25 0.83
N ALA A 340 2.12 28.27 1.67
CA ALA A 340 1.81 28.20 3.12
C ALA A 340 0.34 28.50 3.48
N THR A 341 -0.53 28.67 2.46
CA THR A 341 -1.97 28.94 2.67
C THR A 341 -2.81 27.93 1.90
N LEU A 342 -3.01 26.77 2.50
CA LEU A 342 -4.19 25.92 2.30
C LEU A 342 -4.60 25.33 3.63
#